data_5b2a55fa280928e797e2675464600f27
#
_entry.id   5b2a55fa280928e797e2675464600f27
#
_cell.length_a   1.000
_cell.length_b   1.000
_cell.length_c   1.000
_cell.angle_alpha   90.00
_cell.angle_beta   90.00
_cell.angle_gamma   90.00
#
_symmetry.space_group_name_H-M   'P 1'
#
loop_
_entity.id
_entity.type
_entity.pdbx_description
1 polymer ?
#
loop_
_entity_poly.entity_id
_entity_poly.type
_entity_poly.pdbx_seq_one_letter_code
_entity_poly.pdbx_strand_id
1 'polypeptide(L)'
;MINSPGVLRLFTWIASIMLAIAPTQLHAQPRTSEFKLANGLQVVVIPDHRAPVVTHMIWYKVGAADEPKGVSGIAHFLEHLMFKSTDKIPLGEFSKIVARLGGNDNAFTGHDVTSYFQRISKERLGTVMEMEADRMVNLRLTEKEVLTERDVILEERRSRIENNPAAIMDEQMNAALYYSHPYGIPVIGWEHEMAKLSPQDAMTFYKHFYAPNNAVLVVAGDVTADEVKALAEKTYGQIPANPTVGATRFRPQDPPQRAARRVEYSDPRAGKASFHRDYVVPSYMTAKPGEAEALDLLMKIAADGATSRLYKRLVVDEKIASSAGGSYSGSGLDYGTISLYAVAAGSPADLPKIEASLDKVMAELRDNGVTDAELTRAKSSYIADYIYENDDQASLARRYGWGLALGRTVAQIEGWPDAISKVTADDIKKAASTYLDTRRSVTGYLTPSVEAPRAEQSAPKSRS
;
A
#
# COMPACT_ATOMS: atom_id res chain seq x y z
N MET A 1 -27.07 16.00 -94.42
CA MET A 1 -28.42 15.91 -93.83
C MET A 1 -28.34 15.66 -92.36
N ILE A 2 -28.79 16.65 -91.62
CA ILE A 2 -29.58 16.53 -90.40
C ILE A 2 -28.82 16.06 -89.14
N ASN A 3 -28.55 16.99 -88.37
CA ASN A 3 -29.00 17.48 -87.05
C ASN A 3 -28.27 16.94 -85.81
N SER A 4 -27.58 17.85 -85.24
CA SER A 4 -27.31 17.92 -83.80
C SER A 4 -28.62 18.06 -83.00
N PRO A 5 -28.76 17.65 -81.80
CA PRO A 5 -28.55 18.59 -80.66
C PRO A 5 -28.09 18.04 -79.34
N GLY A 6 -27.63 18.97 -78.56
CA GLY A 6 -27.98 19.07 -77.11
C GLY A 6 -26.98 18.51 -76.10
N VAL A 7 -26.00 19.33 -75.78
CA VAL A 7 -25.17 19.16 -74.59
C VAL A 7 -26.02 19.58 -73.37
N LEU A 8 -26.41 18.62 -72.54
CA LEU A 8 -27.00 18.88 -71.24
C LEU A 8 -25.88 18.79 -70.18
N ARG A 9 -25.45 19.93 -69.66
CA ARG A 9 -24.50 20.02 -68.55
C ARG A 9 -25.22 19.69 -67.28
N LEU A 10 -24.86 18.50 -66.68
CA LEU A 10 -25.27 18.10 -65.32
C LEU A 10 -24.29 18.74 -64.38
N PHE A 11 -24.69 19.76 -63.65
CA PHE A 11 -23.95 20.28 -62.48
C PHE A 11 -24.16 19.32 -61.29
N THR A 12 -23.15 18.55 -61.02
CA THR A 12 -23.09 17.72 -59.81
C THR A 12 -22.67 18.61 -58.61
N TRP A 13 -23.62 18.90 -57.76
CA TRP A 13 -23.32 19.49 -56.42
C TRP A 13 -22.67 18.44 -55.53
N ILE A 14 -21.37 18.60 -55.26
CA ILE A 14 -20.70 17.87 -54.19
C ILE A 14 -21.04 18.59 -52.88
N ALA A 15 -22.00 18.06 -52.15
CA ALA A 15 -22.27 18.48 -50.80
C ALA A 15 -21.14 17.94 -49.89
N SER A 16 -20.19 18.82 -49.52
CA SER A 16 -19.19 18.53 -48.47
C SER A 16 -19.90 18.39 -47.14
N ILE A 17 -20.11 17.15 -46.69
CA ILE A 17 -20.52 16.86 -45.33
C ILE A 17 -19.31 17.14 -44.44
N MET A 18 -19.24 18.32 -43.84
CA MET A 18 -18.39 18.57 -42.67
C MET A 18 -18.94 17.74 -41.52
N LEU A 19 -18.31 16.61 -41.26
CA LEU A 19 -18.51 15.87 -40.04
C LEU A 19 -17.96 16.74 -38.89
N ALA A 20 -18.85 17.47 -38.21
CA ALA A 20 -18.50 18.14 -36.97
C ALA A 20 -18.13 17.07 -35.96
N ILE A 21 -16.83 16.86 -35.77
CA ILE A 21 -16.30 16.11 -34.61
C ILE A 21 -16.68 16.97 -33.42
N ALA A 22 -17.80 16.63 -32.78
CA ALA A 22 -18.12 17.19 -31.47
C ALA A 22 -16.91 16.86 -30.54
N PRO A 23 -16.37 17.85 -29.84
CA PRO A 23 -15.35 17.54 -28.85
C PRO A 23 -15.97 16.53 -27.89
N THR A 24 -15.41 15.33 -27.84
CA THR A 24 -15.66 14.39 -26.74
C THR A 24 -15.41 15.18 -25.49
N GLN A 25 -16.46 15.45 -24.71
CA GLN A 25 -16.31 16.00 -23.37
C GLN A 25 -15.39 15.03 -22.66
N LEU A 26 -14.14 15.44 -22.45
CA LEU A 26 -13.33 14.85 -21.40
C LEU A 26 -14.24 14.89 -20.18
N HIS A 27 -14.61 13.74 -19.67
CA HIS A 27 -15.30 13.66 -18.41
C HIS A 27 -14.40 14.38 -17.40
N ALA A 28 -14.82 15.58 -17.00
CA ALA A 28 -14.17 16.29 -15.92
C ALA A 28 -14.12 15.31 -14.76
N GLN A 29 -12.94 15.03 -14.25
CA GLN A 29 -12.80 14.20 -13.06
C GLN A 29 -13.79 14.70 -12.00
N PRO A 30 -14.49 13.83 -11.27
CA PRO A 30 -15.41 14.26 -10.24
C PRO A 30 -14.66 15.21 -9.32
N ARG A 31 -15.18 16.43 -9.14
CA ARG A 31 -14.50 17.43 -8.30
C ARG A 31 -14.54 16.92 -6.86
N THR A 32 -13.41 16.48 -6.38
CA THR A 32 -13.21 16.10 -4.98
C THR A 32 -13.53 17.31 -4.10
N SER A 33 -14.36 17.11 -3.09
CA SER A 33 -14.67 18.13 -2.09
C SER A 33 -13.98 17.80 -0.78
N GLU A 34 -13.35 18.78 -0.16
CA GLU A 34 -12.66 18.65 1.11
C GLU A 34 -13.19 19.68 2.11
N PHE A 35 -13.47 19.25 3.34
CA PHE A 35 -13.81 20.13 4.45
C PHE A 35 -13.35 19.52 5.79
N LYS A 36 -13.41 20.34 6.85
CA LYS A 36 -13.03 19.90 8.19
C LYS A 36 -14.18 20.18 9.16
N LEU A 37 -14.52 19.21 9.99
CA LEU A 37 -15.51 19.40 11.07
C LEU A 37 -14.89 20.20 12.22
N ALA A 38 -15.75 20.77 13.06
CA ALA A 38 -15.34 21.58 14.22
C ALA A 38 -14.40 20.84 15.19
N ASN A 39 -14.58 19.51 15.31
CA ASN A 39 -13.75 18.63 16.14
C ASN A 39 -12.44 18.19 15.48
N GLY A 40 -12.14 18.68 14.28
CA GLY A 40 -10.89 18.42 13.58
C GLY A 40 -10.90 17.24 12.62
N LEU A 41 -11.99 16.49 12.47
CA LEU A 41 -12.10 15.44 11.45
C LEU A 41 -12.00 16.04 10.05
N GLN A 42 -11.04 15.60 9.26
CA GLN A 42 -10.90 15.92 7.84
C GLN A 42 -11.82 15.01 7.04
N VAL A 43 -12.63 15.58 6.16
CA VAL A 43 -13.59 14.83 5.33
C VAL A 43 -13.32 15.10 3.87
N VAL A 44 -13.24 14.03 3.08
CA VAL A 44 -13.10 14.11 1.61
C VAL A 44 -14.24 13.33 0.97
N VAL A 45 -14.89 13.96 0.01
CA VAL A 45 -16.00 13.39 -0.76
C VAL A 45 -15.62 13.32 -2.23
N ILE A 46 -15.79 12.14 -2.80
CA ILE A 46 -15.49 11.85 -4.21
C ILE A 46 -16.81 11.39 -4.86
N PRO A 47 -17.59 12.31 -5.46
CA PRO A 47 -18.88 11.96 -6.09
C PRO A 47 -18.69 11.05 -7.30
N ASP A 48 -19.45 9.94 -7.35
CA ASP A 48 -19.51 9.04 -8.49
C ASP A 48 -20.93 8.45 -8.58
N HIS A 49 -21.74 9.01 -9.47
CA HIS A 49 -23.17 8.67 -9.59
C HIS A 49 -23.47 7.53 -10.58
N ARG A 50 -22.46 6.75 -11.00
CA ARG A 50 -22.61 5.66 -11.97
C ARG A 50 -23.39 4.46 -11.39
N ALA A 51 -23.36 4.26 -10.07
CA ALA A 51 -24.09 3.20 -9.38
C ALA A 51 -24.54 3.70 -7.98
N PRO A 52 -25.69 3.24 -7.46
CA PRO A 52 -26.24 3.70 -6.16
C PRO A 52 -25.50 3.05 -4.97
N VAL A 53 -24.20 3.07 -4.98
CA VAL A 53 -23.33 2.50 -3.94
C VAL A 53 -22.31 3.53 -3.48
N VAL A 54 -21.85 3.37 -2.25
CA VAL A 54 -20.83 4.22 -1.65
C VAL A 54 -19.76 3.34 -0.99
N THR A 55 -18.52 3.81 -1.04
CA THR A 55 -17.40 3.33 -0.24
C THR A 55 -17.14 4.38 0.84
N HIS A 56 -17.36 4.00 2.07
CA HIS A 56 -17.05 4.77 3.27
C HIS A 56 -15.76 4.24 3.86
N MET A 57 -14.76 5.10 4.12
CA MET A 57 -13.48 4.74 4.73
C MET A 57 -13.13 5.73 5.82
N ILE A 58 -12.89 5.24 7.03
CA ILE A 58 -12.28 6.02 8.11
C ILE A 58 -10.82 5.61 8.27
N TRP A 59 -9.92 6.59 8.26
CA TRP A 59 -8.48 6.42 8.34
C TRP A 59 -7.97 7.05 9.61
N TYR A 60 -7.36 6.27 10.47
CA TYR A 60 -6.68 6.78 11.64
C TYR A 60 -5.19 7.01 11.32
N LYS A 61 -4.67 8.16 11.74
CA LYS A 61 -3.26 8.54 11.59
C LYS A 61 -2.42 7.85 12.66
N VAL A 62 -2.46 6.52 12.65
CA VAL A 62 -1.76 5.64 13.60
C VAL A 62 -1.59 4.27 12.97
N GLY A 63 -0.44 3.64 13.18
CA GLY A 63 -0.15 2.28 12.74
C GLY A 63 0.95 1.65 13.59
N ALA A 64 1.53 0.57 13.12
CA ALA A 64 2.55 -0.19 13.85
C ALA A 64 3.79 0.65 14.23
N ALA A 65 4.12 1.68 13.45
CA ALA A 65 5.26 2.53 13.78
C ALA A 65 5.00 3.54 14.92
N ASP A 66 3.77 3.62 15.43
CA ASP A 66 3.39 4.45 16.57
C ASP A 66 3.32 3.66 17.90
N GLU A 67 3.61 2.38 17.85
CA GLU A 67 3.52 1.47 18.99
C GLU A 67 4.58 1.78 20.06
N PRO A 68 4.24 1.76 21.33
CA PRO A 68 5.25 1.80 22.39
C PRO A 68 6.17 0.58 22.32
N LYS A 69 7.43 0.75 22.72
CA LYS A 69 8.38 -0.36 22.79
C LYS A 69 7.91 -1.45 23.76
N GLY A 70 8.02 -2.70 23.35
CA GLY A 70 7.66 -3.87 24.15
C GLY A 70 6.20 -4.33 23.99
N VAL A 71 5.41 -3.66 23.14
CA VAL A 71 4.03 -4.01 22.84
C VAL A 71 3.76 -4.02 21.33
N SER A 72 4.73 -4.48 20.54
CA SER A 72 4.58 -4.56 19.08
C SER A 72 3.40 -5.45 18.68
N GLY A 73 2.74 -5.05 17.61
CA GLY A 73 1.51 -5.67 17.13
C GLY A 73 0.23 -5.11 17.77
N ILE A 74 0.33 -4.14 18.71
CA ILE A 74 -0.85 -3.58 19.37
C ILE A 74 -1.78 -2.84 18.40
N ALA A 75 -1.26 -2.20 17.36
CA ALA A 75 -2.07 -1.52 16.36
C ALA A 75 -2.91 -2.51 15.55
N HIS A 76 -2.29 -3.61 15.08
CA HIS A 76 -2.98 -4.69 14.38
C HIS A 76 -3.93 -5.46 15.31
N PHE A 77 -3.51 -5.72 16.55
CA PHE A 77 -4.38 -6.33 17.55
C PHE A 77 -5.64 -5.49 17.82
N LEU A 78 -5.48 -4.18 17.96
CA LEU A 78 -6.62 -3.29 18.14
C LEU A 78 -7.53 -3.28 16.90
N GLU A 79 -6.99 -3.38 15.68
CA GLU A 79 -7.81 -3.54 14.47
C GLU A 79 -8.79 -4.70 14.64
N HIS A 80 -8.33 -5.88 15.06
CA HIS A 80 -9.18 -7.05 15.33
C HIS A 80 -10.20 -6.78 16.44
N LEU A 81 -9.76 -6.15 17.53
CA LEU A 81 -10.63 -5.84 18.67
C LEU A 81 -11.72 -4.83 18.34
N MET A 82 -11.51 -3.97 17.35
CA MET A 82 -12.53 -3.02 16.88
C MET A 82 -13.78 -3.69 16.27
N PHE A 83 -13.71 -4.98 15.93
CA PHE A 83 -14.89 -5.77 15.50
C PHE A 83 -15.63 -6.44 16.67
N LYS A 84 -15.22 -6.18 17.91
CA LYS A 84 -15.91 -6.66 19.12
C LYS A 84 -17.12 -5.77 19.43
N SER A 85 -17.58 -5.77 20.68
CA SER A 85 -18.77 -5.01 21.08
C SER A 85 -18.49 -3.52 21.30
N THR A 86 -19.52 -2.72 21.12
CA THR A 86 -19.57 -1.32 21.52
C THR A 86 -20.73 -1.10 22.48
N ASP A 87 -20.98 0.14 22.89
CA ASP A 87 -22.16 0.47 23.70
C ASP A 87 -23.48 0.15 22.98
N LYS A 88 -23.51 0.23 21.64
CA LYS A 88 -24.73 0.06 20.83
C LYS A 88 -24.76 -1.24 20.05
N ILE A 89 -23.60 -1.83 19.76
CA ILE A 89 -23.48 -2.99 18.86
C ILE A 89 -22.93 -4.18 19.66
N PRO A 90 -23.72 -5.26 19.80
CA PRO A 90 -23.26 -6.47 20.48
C PRO A 90 -22.10 -7.16 19.76
N LEU A 91 -21.39 -8.02 20.48
CA LEU A 91 -20.25 -8.81 19.97
C LEU A 91 -20.60 -9.55 18.68
N GLY A 92 -19.78 -9.35 17.65
CA GLY A 92 -19.89 -10.02 16.35
C GLY A 92 -21.07 -9.58 15.48
N GLU A 93 -21.81 -8.53 15.88
CA GLU A 93 -22.95 -8.04 15.09
C GLU A 93 -22.58 -6.96 14.07
N PHE A 94 -21.43 -6.28 14.20
CA PHE A 94 -21.04 -5.21 13.28
C PHE A 94 -21.08 -5.68 11.82
N SER A 95 -20.24 -6.63 11.46
CA SER A 95 -20.16 -7.18 10.08
C SER A 95 -21.46 -7.88 9.64
N LYS A 96 -22.18 -8.52 10.57
CA LYS A 96 -23.48 -9.11 10.27
C LYS A 96 -24.54 -8.05 9.93
N ILE A 97 -24.52 -6.90 10.60
CA ILE A 97 -25.42 -5.78 10.27
C ILE A 97 -25.08 -5.28 8.87
N VAL A 98 -23.79 -5.01 8.58
CA VAL A 98 -23.36 -4.58 7.25
C VAL A 98 -23.77 -5.58 6.16
N ALA A 99 -23.55 -6.88 6.38
CA ALA A 99 -23.94 -7.93 5.44
C ALA A 99 -25.47 -8.00 5.23
N ARG A 100 -26.29 -7.90 6.31
CA ARG A 100 -27.77 -7.85 6.20
C ARG A 100 -28.25 -6.63 5.42
N LEU A 101 -27.49 -5.54 5.43
CA LEU A 101 -27.78 -4.33 4.64
C LEU A 101 -27.27 -4.42 3.20
N GLY A 102 -26.74 -5.58 2.79
CA GLY A 102 -26.22 -5.83 1.43
C GLY A 102 -24.83 -5.28 1.17
N GLY A 103 -24.09 -4.92 2.21
CA GLY A 103 -22.72 -4.40 2.13
C GLY A 103 -21.65 -5.43 2.51
N ASN A 104 -20.43 -4.99 2.43
CA ASN A 104 -19.25 -5.67 2.98
C ASN A 104 -18.39 -4.67 3.76
N ASP A 105 -17.65 -5.16 4.73
CA ASP A 105 -16.73 -4.40 5.56
C ASP A 105 -15.40 -5.14 5.71
N ASN A 106 -14.35 -4.37 5.96
CA ASN A 106 -13.04 -4.89 6.31
C ASN A 106 -12.19 -3.78 6.94
N ALA A 107 -10.96 -4.12 7.33
CA ALA A 107 -9.97 -3.20 7.86
C ALA A 107 -8.55 -3.61 7.42
N PHE A 108 -7.59 -2.76 7.67
CA PHE A 108 -6.17 -3.08 7.55
C PHE A 108 -5.33 -2.12 8.38
N THR A 109 -4.21 -2.63 8.85
CA THR A 109 -3.17 -1.87 9.55
C THR A 109 -1.89 -1.86 8.73
N GLY A 110 -1.28 -0.69 8.59
CA GLY A 110 0.07 -0.50 8.06
C GLY A 110 1.00 0.06 9.12
N HIS A 111 2.21 0.44 8.74
CA HIS A 111 3.13 1.09 9.68
C HIS A 111 2.63 2.46 10.15
N ASP A 112 1.97 3.20 9.28
CA ASP A 112 1.61 4.60 9.55
C ASP A 112 0.10 4.86 9.64
N VAL A 113 -0.73 3.92 9.25
CA VAL A 113 -2.17 4.10 9.15
C VAL A 113 -2.90 2.83 9.56
N THR A 114 -4.12 3.01 10.12
CA THR A 114 -5.11 1.95 10.28
C THR A 114 -6.42 2.44 9.66
N SER A 115 -7.07 1.62 8.86
CA SER A 115 -8.30 2.01 8.18
C SER A 115 -9.38 0.96 8.30
N TYR A 116 -10.63 1.43 8.43
CA TYR A 116 -11.84 0.61 8.40
C TYR A 116 -12.73 1.10 7.27
N PHE A 117 -13.35 0.18 6.55
CA PHE A 117 -14.15 0.56 5.40
C PHE A 117 -15.38 -0.32 5.23
N GLN A 118 -16.42 0.28 4.62
CA GLN A 118 -17.64 -0.40 4.19
C GLN A 118 -17.95 0.02 2.77
N ARG A 119 -18.40 -0.94 1.96
CA ARG A 119 -19.06 -0.67 0.69
C ARG A 119 -20.53 -1.06 0.84
N ILE A 120 -21.42 -0.11 0.58
CA ILE A 120 -22.83 -0.27 0.88
C ILE A 120 -23.70 0.58 -0.06
N SER A 121 -25.01 0.32 -0.12
CA SER A 121 -25.93 1.20 -0.83
C SER A 121 -25.98 2.60 -0.18
N LYS A 122 -26.19 3.64 -0.98
CA LYS A 122 -26.14 5.03 -0.51
C LYS A 122 -27.16 5.33 0.60
N GLU A 123 -28.33 4.69 0.55
CA GLU A 123 -29.40 4.86 1.56
C GLU A 123 -28.98 4.36 2.95
N ARG A 124 -27.92 3.54 3.01
CA ARG A 124 -27.38 2.96 4.26
C ARG A 124 -26.12 3.66 4.77
N LEU A 125 -25.64 4.67 4.05
CA LEU A 125 -24.45 5.42 4.46
C LEU A 125 -24.60 5.98 5.88
N GLY A 126 -25.72 6.61 6.21
CA GLY A 126 -25.94 7.15 7.55
C GLY A 126 -25.84 6.09 8.64
N THR A 127 -26.36 4.89 8.38
CA THR A 127 -26.29 3.76 9.34
C THR A 127 -24.84 3.34 9.61
N VAL A 128 -24.02 3.16 8.56
CA VAL A 128 -22.61 2.76 8.77
C VAL A 128 -21.79 3.88 9.40
N MET A 129 -22.07 5.14 9.09
CA MET A 129 -21.44 6.29 9.75
C MET A 129 -21.78 6.35 11.25
N GLU A 130 -23.03 6.05 11.65
CA GLU A 130 -23.42 5.95 13.05
C GLU A 130 -22.70 4.79 13.77
N MET A 131 -22.58 3.63 13.11
CA MET A 131 -21.86 2.47 13.63
C MET A 131 -20.36 2.74 13.81
N GLU A 132 -19.73 3.38 12.81
CA GLU A 132 -18.32 3.75 12.89
C GLU A 132 -18.03 4.84 13.92
N ALA A 133 -18.91 5.84 14.02
CA ALA A 133 -18.81 6.88 15.05
C ALA A 133 -18.96 6.29 16.46
N ASP A 134 -19.82 5.28 16.63
CA ASP A 134 -19.98 4.57 17.91
C ASP A 134 -18.70 3.80 18.26
N ARG A 135 -18.14 2.98 17.34
CA ARG A 135 -16.94 2.23 17.65
C ARG A 135 -15.66 3.09 17.78
N MET A 136 -15.66 4.32 17.24
CA MET A 136 -14.56 5.26 17.44
C MET A 136 -14.36 5.62 18.91
N VAL A 137 -15.41 5.61 19.75
CA VAL A 137 -15.33 6.10 21.13
C VAL A 137 -15.95 5.17 22.18
N ASN A 138 -16.75 4.20 21.79
CA ASN A 138 -17.53 3.37 22.69
C ASN A 138 -17.17 1.88 22.63
N LEU A 139 -15.95 1.54 22.24
CA LEU A 139 -15.47 0.15 22.23
C LEU A 139 -15.56 -0.46 23.62
N ARG A 140 -16.15 -1.65 23.72
CA ARG A 140 -16.29 -2.43 24.95
C ARG A 140 -15.58 -3.76 24.79
N LEU A 141 -14.61 -4.00 25.65
CA LEU A 141 -13.81 -5.21 25.64
C LEU A 141 -13.86 -5.89 26.99
N THR A 142 -14.13 -7.19 27.00
CA THR A 142 -13.95 -8.04 28.16
C THR A 142 -12.55 -8.70 28.09
N GLU A 143 -11.99 -9.05 29.22
CA GLU A 143 -10.70 -9.76 29.28
C GLU A 143 -10.73 -11.06 28.46
N LYS A 144 -11.83 -11.81 28.53
CA LYS A 144 -12.01 -13.05 27.76
C LYS A 144 -11.94 -12.80 26.26
N GLU A 145 -12.61 -11.76 25.75
CA GLU A 145 -12.61 -11.42 24.33
C GLU A 145 -11.21 -11.04 23.85
N VAL A 146 -10.48 -10.25 24.65
CA VAL A 146 -9.12 -9.83 24.34
C VAL A 146 -8.17 -11.02 24.30
N LEU A 147 -8.21 -11.89 25.31
CA LEU A 147 -7.34 -13.07 25.38
C LEU A 147 -7.64 -14.06 24.24
N THR A 148 -8.93 -14.27 23.93
CA THR A 148 -9.31 -15.13 22.79
C THR A 148 -8.80 -14.56 21.47
N GLU A 149 -8.95 -13.25 21.25
CA GLU A 149 -8.47 -12.62 20.00
C GLU A 149 -6.95 -12.60 19.91
N ARG A 150 -6.25 -12.48 21.04
CA ARG A 150 -4.79 -12.63 21.07
C ARG A 150 -4.33 -13.99 20.55
N ASP A 151 -5.03 -15.05 20.90
CA ASP A 151 -4.73 -16.39 20.37
C ASP A 151 -5.01 -16.46 18.85
N VAL A 152 -6.04 -15.77 18.37
CA VAL A 152 -6.34 -15.67 16.92
C VAL A 152 -5.19 -14.99 16.16
N ILE A 153 -4.70 -13.85 16.63
CA ILE A 153 -3.59 -13.16 15.91
C ILE A 153 -2.26 -13.91 16.03
N LEU A 154 -2.03 -14.65 17.11
CA LEU A 154 -0.86 -15.54 17.22
C LEU A 154 -0.94 -16.67 16.18
N GLU A 155 -2.13 -17.24 15.95
CA GLU A 155 -2.33 -18.25 14.90
C GLU A 155 -2.20 -17.64 13.51
N GLU A 156 -2.71 -16.43 13.31
CA GLU A 156 -2.51 -15.68 12.06
C GLU A 156 -1.01 -15.46 11.78
N ARG A 157 -0.24 -15.06 12.79
CA ARG A 157 1.21 -14.91 12.65
C ARG A 157 1.87 -16.23 12.27
N ARG A 158 1.51 -17.34 12.94
CA ARG A 158 2.03 -18.67 12.55
C ARG A 158 1.73 -19.01 11.11
N SER A 159 0.50 -18.75 10.67
CA SER A 159 0.09 -19.01 9.30
C SER A 159 0.81 -18.13 8.28
N ARG A 160 0.97 -16.84 8.57
CA ARG A 160 1.53 -15.86 7.62
C ARG A 160 3.05 -15.83 7.62
N ILE A 161 3.69 -16.01 8.78
CA ILE A 161 5.14 -15.85 8.96
C ILE A 161 5.81 -17.21 9.21
N GLU A 162 5.57 -17.88 10.34
CA GLU A 162 6.35 -19.05 10.75
C GLU A 162 6.22 -20.24 9.79
N ASN A 163 5.08 -20.36 9.12
CA ASN A 163 4.86 -21.40 8.13
C ASN A 163 5.32 -21.04 6.70
N ASN A 164 5.89 -19.83 6.51
CA ASN A 164 6.33 -19.34 5.21
C ASN A 164 7.80 -18.91 5.26
N PRO A 165 8.74 -19.71 4.73
CA PRO A 165 10.18 -19.37 4.74
C PRO A 165 10.52 -18.02 4.11
N ALA A 166 9.80 -17.61 3.06
CA ALA A 166 10.02 -16.30 2.45
C ALA A 166 9.63 -15.17 3.41
N ALA A 167 8.50 -15.30 4.10
CA ALA A 167 8.05 -14.30 5.07
C ALA A 167 8.99 -14.22 6.30
N ILE A 168 9.55 -15.35 6.75
CA ILE A 168 10.59 -15.36 7.80
C ILE A 168 11.82 -14.57 7.33
N MET A 169 12.28 -14.83 6.11
CA MET A 169 13.43 -14.13 5.56
C MET A 169 13.15 -12.63 5.39
N ASP A 170 11.98 -12.25 4.89
CA ASP A 170 11.58 -10.85 4.70
C ASP A 170 11.52 -10.12 6.05
N GLU A 171 11.01 -10.76 7.11
CA GLU A 171 11.01 -10.21 8.48
C GLU A 171 12.45 -9.97 8.97
N GLN A 172 13.35 -10.91 8.76
CA GLN A 172 14.76 -10.78 9.16
C GLN A 172 15.49 -9.72 8.33
N MET A 173 15.22 -9.65 7.03
CA MET A 173 15.75 -8.60 6.16
C MET A 173 15.27 -7.22 6.58
N ASN A 174 13.98 -7.08 6.88
CA ASN A 174 13.40 -5.82 7.33
C ASN A 174 14.00 -5.37 8.67
N ALA A 175 14.14 -6.29 9.63
CA ALA A 175 14.82 -6.03 10.90
C ALA A 175 16.30 -5.65 10.72
N ALA A 176 16.98 -6.21 9.70
CA ALA A 176 18.35 -5.85 9.36
C ALA A 176 18.43 -4.52 8.57
N LEU A 177 17.38 -4.11 7.87
CA LEU A 177 17.35 -2.89 7.08
C LEU A 177 17.35 -1.63 7.95
N TYR A 178 16.66 -1.68 9.08
CA TYR A 178 16.52 -0.58 10.04
C TYR A 178 17.23 -0.88 11.37
N TYR A 179 17.95 0.11 11.91
CA TYR A 179 18.62 -0.03 13.22
C TYR A 179 17.69 0.22 14.40
N SER A 180 16.94 1.29 14.31
CA SER A 180 16.06 1.75 15.38
C SER A 180 14.74 2.32 14.89
N HIS A 181 14.61 2.50 13.57
CA HIS A 181 13.38 2.98 12.98
C HIS A 181 12.28 1.91 13.13
N PRO A 182 11.06 2.28 13.55
CA PRO A 182 9.98 1.33 13.82
C PRO A 182 9.49 0.57 12.59
N TYR A 183 9.83 0.97 11.37
CA TYR A 183 9.54 0.18 10.18
C TYR A 183 10.26 -1.16 10.14
N GLY A 184 11.32 -1.36 10.94
CA GLY A 184 11.96 -2.66 11.12
C GLY A 184 11.16 -3.67 11.96
N ILE A 185 10.07 -3.22 12.62
CA ILE A 185 9.19 -4.07 13.41
C ILE A 185 8.04 -4.54 12.50
N PRO A 186 7.71 -5.85 12.47
CA PRO A 186 6.60 -6.33 11.65
C PRO A 186 5.27 -5.74 12.14
N VAL A 187 4.38 -5.40 11.20
CA VAL A 187 3.05 -4.83 11.53
C VAL A 187 2.24 -5.77 12.44
N ILE A 188 2.36 -7.08 12.23
CA ILE A 188 1.72 -8.08 13.08
C ILE A 188 2.36 -8.17 14.48
N GLY A 189 3.54 -7.57 14.69
CA GLY A 189 4.29 -7.61 15.94
C GLY A 189 5.22 -8.82 16.09
N TRP A 190 6.16 -8.73 17.04
CA TRP A 190 7.00 -9.86 17.45
C TRP A 190 6.20 -10.85 18.29
N GLU A 191 6.29 -12.16 18.01
CA GLU A 191 5.52 -13.20 18.71
C GLU A 191 5.61 -13.07 20.25
N HIS A 192 6.83 -12.87 20.78
CA HIS A 192 7.06 -12.80 22.22
C HIS A 192 6.48 -11.54 22.90
N GLU A 193 6.23 -10.47 22.15
CA GLU A 193 5.54 -9.27 22.63
C GLU A 193 4.02 -9.44 22.48
N MET A 194 3.55 -9.91 21.32
CA MET A 194 2.13 -10.21 21.08
C MET A 194 1.53 -11.15 22.12
N ALA A 195 2.26 -12.20 22.51
CA ALA A 195 1.83 -13.14 23.53
C ALA A 195 1.57 -12.52 24.91
N LYS A 196 2.04 -11.28 25.14
CA LYS A 196 1.88 -10.54 26.40
C LYS A 196 0.88 -9.41 26.33
N LEU A 197 0.36 -9.07 25.14
CA LEU A 197 -0.59 -7.98 24.97
C LEU A 197 -1.81 -8.16 25.87
N SER A 198 -2.18 -7.11 26.57
CA SER A 198 -3.23 -7.11 27.58
C SER A 198 -4.42 -6.22 27.20
N PRO A 199 -5.58 -6.38 27.84
CA PRO A 199 -6.70 -5.46 27.69
C PRO A 199 -6.33 -4.00 27.99
N GLN A 200 -5.43 -3.78 28.94
CA GLN A 200 -4.99 -2.43 29.29
C GLN A 200 -4.17 -1.79 28.17
N ASP A 201 -3.27 -2.55 27.53
CA ASP A 201 -2.48 -2.06 26.39
C ASP A 201 -3.40 -1.65 25.25
N ALA A 202 -4.37 -2.50 24.88
CA ALA A 202 -5.35 -2.23 23.83
C ALA A 202 -6.17 -0.97 24.12
N MET A 203 -6.73 -0.85 25.34
CA MET A 203 -7.56 0.29 25.70
C MET A 203 -6.76 1.58 25.85
N THR A 204 -5.48 1.51 26.24
CA THR A 204 -4.58 2.68 26.30
C THR A 204 -4.29 3.20 24.89
N PHE A 205 -3.95 2.30 23.97
CA PHE A 205 -3.70 2.64 22.56
C PHE A 205 -4.95 3.20 21.87
N TYR A 206 -6.11 2.55 22.07
CA TYR A 206 -7.40 3.01 21.57
C TYR A 206 -7.75 4.42 22.03
N LYS A 207 -7.75 4.67 23.35
CA LYS A 207 -8.08 5.97 23.93
C LYS A 207 -7.14 7.09 23.51
N HIS A 208 -5.89 6.75 23.19
CA HIS A 208 -4.91 7.74 22.75
C HIS A 208 -5.09 8.15 21.30
N PHE A 209 -5.29 7.20 20.39
CA PHE A 209 -5.21 7.44 18.96
C PHE A 209 -6.55 7.53 18.22
N TYR A 210 -7.61 6.87 18.73
CA TYR A 210 -8.90 6.83 18.04
C TYR A 210 -9.75 8.04 18.42
N ALA A 211 -9.66 9.07 17.56
CA ALA A 211 -10.33 10.34 17.77
C ALA A 211 -10.54 11.06 16.43
N PRO A 212 -11.56 11.94 16.33
CA PRO A 212 -11.87 12.66 15.09
C PRO A 212 -10.68 13.48 14.57
N ASN A 213 -9.98 14.18 15.45
CA ASN A 213 -8.83 15.02 15.07
C ASN A 213 -7.57 14.23 14.70
N ASN A 214 -7.57 12.90 14.85
CA ASN A 214 -6.56 11.98 14.37
C ASN A 214 -7.05 11.12 13.20
N ALA A 215 -8.12 11.52 12.54
CA ALA A 215 -8.73 10.72 11.49
C ALA A 215 -9.00 11.52 10.21
N VAL A 216 -9.13 10.79 9.11
CA VAL A 216 -9.62 11.27 7.82
C VAL A 216 -10.79 10.38 7.40
N LEU A 217 -11.92 10.98 7.09
CA LEU A 217 -13.06 10.31 6.49
C LEU A 217 -13.04 10.52 4.99
N VAL A 218 -13.09 9.43 4.23
CA VAL A 218 -13.24 9.47 2.78
C VAL A 218 -14.54 8.75 2.40
N VAL A 219 -15.40 9.44 1.64
CA VAL A 219 -16.62 8.85 1.09
C VAL A 219 -16.61 9.00 -0.42
N ALA A 220 -16.57 7.88 -1.12
CA ALA A 220 -16.59 7.84 -2.59
C ALA A 220 -17.85 7.11 -3.08
N GLY A 221 -18.54 7.67 -4.07
CA GLY A 221 -19.73 7.04 -4.66
C GLY A 221 -20.90 7.98 -4.89
N ASP A 222 -22.11 7.44 -4.91
CA ASP A 222 -23.35 8.18 -5.22
C ASP A 222 -23.80 9.08 -4.07
N VAL A 223 -22.99 10.11 -3.83
CA VAL A 223 -23.23 11.11 -2.77
C VAL A 223 -22.82 12.50 -3.23
N THR A 224 -23.37 13.52 -2.60
CA THR A 224 -22.91 14.91 -2.69
C THR A 224 -22.13 15.31 -1.44
N ALA A 225 -21.33 16.36 -1.54
CA ALA A 225 -20.58 16.90 -0.41
C ALA A 225 -21.49 17.35 0.74
N ASP A 226 -22.65 17.97 0.41
CA ASP A 226 -23.60 18.45 1.40
C ASP A 226 -24.29 17.31 2.15
N GLU A 227 -24.67 16.22 1.46
CA GLU A 227 -25.23 15.01 2.09
C GLU A 227 -24.23 14.39 3.07
N VAL A 228 -22.97 14.20 2.65
CA VAL A 228 -21.94 13.64 3.52
C VAL A 228 -21.64 14.57 4.69
N LYS A 229 -21.59 15.89 4.46
CA LYS A 229 -21.36 16.87 5.51
C LYS A 229 -22.44 16.79 6.59
N ALA A 230 -23.71 16.81 6.19
CA ALA A 230 -24.83 16.72 7.14
C ALA A 230 -24.80 15.41 7.96
N LEU A 231 -24.49 14.28 7.32
CA LEU A 231 -24.33 13.00 8.01
C LEU A 231 -23.11 13.00 8.96
N ALA A 232 -21.97 13.51 8.51
CA ALA A 232 -20.75 13.56 9.30
C ALA A 232 -20.89 14.48 10.53
N GLU A 233 -21.57 15.63 10.38
CA GLU A 233 -21.88 16.54 11.51
C GLU A 233 -22.79 15.88 12.54
N LYS A 234 -23.80 15.12 12.08
CA LYS A 234 -24.74 14.40 12.96
C LYS A 234 -24.10 13.21 13.69
N THR A 235 -23.09 12.59 13.12
CA THR A 235 -22.43 11.37 13.65
C THR A 235 -21.08 11.71 14.29
N TYR A 236 -20.02 11.76 13.53
CA TYR A 236 -18.66 12.05 14.00
C TYR A 236 -18.53 13.45 14.62
N GLY A 237 -19.28 14.44 14.13
CA GLY A 237 -19.27 15.81 14.64
C GLY A 237 -19.68 15.95 16.09
N GLN A 238 -20.37 14.96 16.64
CA GLN A 238 -20.78 14.92 18.05
C GLN A 238 -19.67 14.40 18.97
N ILE A 239 -18.60 13.84 18.42
CA ILE A 239 -17.49 13.29 19.18
C ILE A 239 -16.48 14.43 19.47
N PRO A 240 -16.07 14.64 20.72
CA PRO A 240 -15.08 15.66 21.04
C PRO A 240 -13.70 15.30 20.48
N ALA A 241 -12.92 16.32 20.14
CA ALA A 241 -11.50 16.16 19.81
C ALA A 241 -10.74 15.62 21.01
N ASN A 242 -9.74 14.76 20.76
CA ASN A 242 -8.83 14.31 21.80
C ASN A 242 -7.62 15.28 21.90
N PRO A 243 -7.48 16.04 22.98
CA PRO A 243 -6.39 17.01 23.13
C PRO A 243 -5.02 16.35 23.33
N THR A 244 -4.96 15.06 23.60
CA THR A 244 -3.68 14.33 23.82
C THR A 244 -3.05 13.85 22.51
N VAL A 245 -3.78 13.88 21.40
CA VAL A 245 -3.23 13.56 20.10
C VAL A 245 -2.27 14.65 19.64
N GLY A 246 -1.00 14.30 19.49
CA GLY A 246 0.04 15.22 19.05
C GLY A 246 -0.13 15.61 17.57
N ALA A 247 0.21 16.88 17.24
CA ALA A 247 0.20 17.33 15.86
C ALA A 247 1.32 16.70 15.01
N THR A 248 2.41 16.25 15.65
CA THR A 248 3.59 15.69 14.99
C THR A 248 3.84 14.26 15.50
N ARG A 249 3.95 13.34 14.57
CA ARG A 249 4.32 11.94 14.85
C ARG A 249 5.84 11.83 14.84
N PHE A 250 6.42 11.50 15.99
CA PHE A 250 7.87 11.34 16.10
C PHE A 250 8.30 9.97 15.56
N ARG A 251 9.35 9.99 14.73
CA ARG A 251 10.03 8.78 14.24
C ARG A 251 11.53 8.89 14.57
N PRO A 252 12.11 7.94 15.31
CA PRO A 252 13.55 7.89 15.49
C PRO A 252 14.22 7.64 14.13
N GLN A 253 15.22 8.44 13.80
CA GLN A 253 15.94 8.35 12.52
C GLN A 253 17.12 7.41 12.63
N ASP A 254 17.33 6.57 11.64
CA ASP A 254 18.51 5.72 11.55
C ASP A 254 19.75 6.51 11.10
N PRO A 255 20.93 6.18 11.61
CA PRO A 255 22.16 6.71 11.06
C PRO A 255 22.37 6.22 9.63
N PRO A 256 23.03 7.01 8.76
CA PRO A 256 23.30 6.57 7.39
C PRO A 256 24.01 5.22 7.34
N GLN A 257 23.46 4.29 6.56
CA GLN A 257 24.09 2.99 6.32
C GLN A 257 25.41 3.18 5.55
N ARG A 258 26.49 2.51 6.01
CA ARG A 258 27.83 2.61 5.42
C ARG A 258 28.40 1.26 4.95
N ALA A 259 27.69 0.16 5.23
CA ALA A 259 28.09 -1.19 4.86
C ALA A 259 26.87 -2.00 4.41
N ALA A 260 27.03 -2.77 3.34
CA ALA A 260 26.04 -3.74 2.90
C ALA A 260 25.81 -4.79 3.99
N ARG A 261 24.57 -5.27 4.10
CA ARG A 261 24.17 -6.33 5.02
C ARG A 261 23.65 -7.51 4.23
N ARG A 262 23.84 -8.71 4.79
CA ARG A 262 23.39 -9.95 4.17
C ARG A 262 22.64 -10.81 5.17
N VAL A 263 21.53 -11.38 4.74
CA VAL A 263 20.75 -12.39 5.45
C VAL A 263 20.72 -13.64 4.59
N GLU A 264 21.14 -14.76 5.13
CA GLU A 264 21.07 -16.05 4.46
C GLU A 264 20.18 -16.97 5.28
N TYR A 265 19.11 -17.45 4.67
CA TYR A 265 18.15 -18.34 5.33
C TYR A 265 17.95 -19.61 4.52
N SER A 266 18.05 -20.75 5.20
CA SER A 266 17.90 -22.05 4.58
C SER A 266 16.81 -22.84 5.30
N ASP A 267 15.79 -23.30 4.56
CA ASP A 267 14.64 -23.98 5.12
C ASP A 267 14.17 -25.09 4.16
N PRO A 268 13.89 -26.31 4.65
CA PRO A 268 13.44 -27.42 3.79
C PRO A 268 12.08 -27.14 3.12
N ARG A 269 11.29 -26.22 3.65
CA ARG A 269 10.00 -25.81 3.09
C ARG A 269 10.15 -24.77 1.98
N ALA A 270 11.34 -24.17 1.78
CA ALA A 270 11.59 -23.27 0.67
C ALA A 270 11.55 -24.04 -0.65
N GLY A 271 10.64 -23.66 -1.57
CA GLY A 271 10.45 -24.38 -2.82
C GLY A 271 11.59 -24.18 -3.81
N LYS A 272 11.99 -22.94 -4.04
CA LYS A 272 13.09 -22.56 -4.94
C LYS A 272 14.00 -21.56 -4.27
N ALA A 273 15.28 -21.57 -4.68
CA ALA A 273 16.20 -20.54 -4.23
C ALA A 273 15.80 -19.17 -4.76
N SER A 274 15.83 -18.15 -3.92
CA SER A 274 15.50 -16.78 -4.29
C SER A 274 16.48 -15.78 -3.71
N PHE A 275 16.68 -14.71 -4.50
CA PHE A 275 17.45 -13.53 -4.18
C PHE A 275 16.49 -12.40 -3.86
N HIS A 276 16.79 -11.62 -2.82
CA HIS A 276 16.09 -10.40 -2.46
C HIS A 276 17.10 -9.29 -2.14
N ARG A 277 16.73 -8.03 -2.44
CA ARG A 277 17.53 -6.87 -2.01
C ARG A 277 16.63 -5.67 -1.78
N ASP A 278 16.76 -5.09 -0.59
CA ASP A 278 16.00 -3.91 -0.20
C ASP A 278 16.94 -2.73 0.07
N TYR A 279 16.53 -1.54 -0.40
CA TYR A 279 17.19 -0.27 -0.16
C TYR A 279 16.25 0.67 0.58
N VAL A 280 16.79 1.43 1.54
CA VAL A 280 16.07 2.57 2.14
C VAL A 280 16.21 3.77 1.22
N VAL A 281 15.09 4.36 0.84
CA VAL A 281 14.99 5.53 -0.04
C VAL A 281 13.99 6.52 0.54
N PRO A 282 13.92 7.78 0.06
CA PRO A 282 12.86 8.69 0.49
C PRO A 282 11.48 8.18 0.07
N SER A 283 10.46 8.53 0.87
CA SER A 283 9.06 8.42 0.51
C SER A 283 8.57 9.69 -0.16
N TYR A 284 7.30 9.72 -0.61
CA TYR A 284 6.64 10.96 -1.07
C TYR A 284 6.58 12.08 -0.01
N MET A 285 6.70 11.71 1.28
CA MET A 285 6.70 12.67 2.39
C MET A 285 8.07 13.28 2.66
N THR A 286 9.15 12.56 2.32
CA THR A 286 10.53 12.96 2.65
C THR A 286 11.36 13.29 1.41
N ALA A 287 10.90 12.92 0.22
CA ALA A 287 11.55 13.22 -1.05
C ALA A 287 11.50 14.72 -1.39
N LYS A 288 12.52 15.18 -2.12
CA LYS A 288 12.46 16.48 -2.78
C LYS A 288 11.44 16.44 -3.93
N PRO A 289 10.88 17.58 -4.34
CA PRO A 289 9.95 17.62 -5.48
C PRO A 289 10.51 16.91 -6.71
N GLY A 290 9.74 15.98 -7.27
CA GLY A 290 10.10 15.17 -8.44
C GLY A 290 10.97 13.94 -8.17
N GLU A 291 11.51 13.79 -6.95
CA GLU A 291 12.44 12.69 -6.62
C GLU A 291 11.71 11.36 -6.40
N ALA A 292 10.53 11.37 -5.75
CA ALA A 292 9.71 10.17 -5.58
C ALA A 292 9.16 9.68 -6.92
N GLU A 293 8.72 10.60 -7.78
CA GLU A 293 8.26 10.28 -9.12
C GLU A 293 9.40 9.72 -10.01
N ALA A 294 10.63 10.20 -9.82
CA ALA A 294 11.79 9.64 -10.49
C ALA A 294 12.12 8.21 -10.01
N LEU A 295 11.92 7.91 -8.72
CA LEU A 295 12.05 6.57 -8.16
C LEU A 295 10.95 5.63 -8.68
N ASP A 296 9.70 6.07 -8.80
CA ASP A 296 8.63 5.32 -9.44
C ASP A 296 9.01 4.91 -10.87
N LEU A 297 9.41 5.89 -11.70
CA LEU A 297 9.78 5.63 -13.10
C LEU A 297 11.07 4.82 -13.22
N LEU A 298 12.04 5.01 -12.33
CA LEU A 298 13.24 4.19 -12.26
C LEU A 298 12.85 2.71 -12.09
N MET A 299 11.98 2.41 -11.11
CA MET A 299 11.61 1.03 -10.82
C MET A 299 10.67 0.44 -11.87
N LYS A 300 9.78 1.25 -12.48
CA LYS A 300 8.98 0.84 -13.64
C LYS A 300 9.84 0.34 -14.80
N ILE A 301 10.95 1.02 -15.09
CA ILE A 301 11.87 0.66 -16.15
C ILE A 301 12.80 -0.48 -15.72
N ALA A 302 13.33 -0.40 -14.51
CA ALA A 302 14.32 -1.34 -14.00
C ALA A 302 13.75 -2.73 -13.78
N ALA A 303 12.58 -2.83 -13.13
CA ALA A 303 12.15 -4.08 -12.51
C ALA A 303 10.66 -4.41 -12.59
N ASP A 304 9.79 -3.51 -13.11
CA ASP A 304 8.34 -3.79 -13.15
C ASP A 304 7.93 -4.48 -14.47
N GLY A 305 7.48 -5.72 -14.32
CA GLY A 305 6.90 -6.53 -15.40
C GLY A 305 7.89 -7.07 -16.43
N ALA A 306 7.35 -7.79 -17.42
CA ALA A 306 8.13 -8.54 -18.39
C ALA A 306 8.97 -7.67 -19.37
N THR A 307 8.67 -6.38 -19.47
CA THR A 307 9.39 -5.44 -20.33
C THR A 307 10.52 -4.73 -19.61
N SER A 308 10.68 -4.93 -18.30
CA SER A 308 11.73 -4.33 -17.49
C SER A 308 13.12 -4.86 -17.85
N ARG A 309 14.15 -4.07 -17.55
CA ARG A 309 15.55 -4.47 -17.84
C ARG A 309 15.94 -5.73 -17.06
N LEU A 310 15.53 -5.81 -15.78
CA LEU A 310 15.86 -6.93 -14.92
C LEU A 310 15.23 -8.24 -15.42
N TYR A 311 13.94 -8.22 -15.76
CA TYR A 311 13.26 -9.40 -16.29
C TYR A 311 13.88 -9.86 -17.60
N LYS A 312 14.12 -8.94 -18.55
CA LYS A 312 14.76 -9.27 -19.82
C LYS A 312 16.12 -9.91 -19.62
N ARG A 313 17.00 -9.30 -18.79
CA ARG A 313 18.33 -9.80 -18.54
C ARG A 313 18.33 -11.18 -17.91
N LEU A 314 17.66 -11.34 -16.76
CA LEU A 314 17.75 -12.56 -15.95
C LEU A 314 16.89 -13.71 -16.47
N VAL A 315 15.69 -13.40 -17.01
CA VAL A 315 14.72 -14.43 -17.40
C VAL A 315 14.78 -14.75 -18.89
N VAL A 316 14.89 -13.74 -19.75
CA VAL A 316 14.83 -13.94 -21.21
C VAL A 316 16.20 -14.24 -21.80
N ASP A 317 17.19 -13.41 -21.51
CA ASP A 317 18.51 -13.47 -22.17
C ASP A 317 19.42 -14.52 -21.50
N GLU A 318 19.66 -14.39 -20.19
CA GLU A 318 20.60 -15.25 -19.45
C GLU A 318 19.92 -16.53 -18.94
N LYS A 319 18.60 -16.55 -18.77
CA LYS A 319 17.78 -17.70 -18.33
C LYS A 319 18.24 -18.31 -17.00
N ILE A 320 18.82 -17.47 -16.13
CA ILE A 320 19.29 -17.86 -14.80
C ILE A 320 18.21 -17.71 -13.73
N ALA A 321 17.14 -16.96 -14.04
CA ALA A 321 15.98 -16.79 -13.17
C ALA A 321 14.71 -17.27 -13.87
N SER A 322 13.76 -17.82 -13.11
CA SER A 322 12.40 -18.14 -13.57
C SER A 322 11.46 -16.95 -13.43
N SER A 323 11.76 -16.04 -12.53
CA SER A 323 11.09 -14.73 -12.39
C SER A 323 12.08 -13.73 -11.79
N ALA A 324 11.91 -12.47 -12.12
CA ALA A 324 12.65 -11.37 -11.55
C ALA A 324 11.82 -10.09 -11.62
N GLY A 325 11.95 -9.23 -10.63
CA GLY A 325 11.20 -7.99 -10.57
C GLY A 325 11.59 -7.13 -9.39
N GLY A 326 10.81 -6.07 -9.18
CA GLY A 326 10.99 -5.18 -8.05
C GLY A 326 10.05 -3.99 -8.13
N SER A 327 10.00 -3.22 -7.06
CA SER A 327 9.12 -2.07 -6.94
C SER A 327 9.73 -0.99 -6.04
N TYR A 328 9.20 0.20 -6.14
CA TYR A 328 9.38 1.27 -5.17
C TYR A 328 8.10 1.43 -4.35
N SER A 329 8.24 1.43 -3.03
CA SER A 329 7.19 1.74 -2.09
C SER A 329 7.46 3.10 -1.44
N GLY A 330 6.83 4.15 -1.98
CA GLY A 330 6.99 5.53 -1.51
C GLY A 330 5.91 6.01 -0.55
N SER A 331 4.98 5.13 -0.14
CA SER A 331 3.78 5.51 0.63
C SER A 331 3.99 5.45 2.15
N GLY A 332 5.19 5.76 2.65
CA GLY A 332 5.50 5.88 4.08
C GLY A 332 5.44 7.33 4.55
N LEU A 333 5.19 7.53 5.85
CA LEU A 333 5.30 8.84 6.50
C LEU A 333 6.77 9.30 6.52
N ASP A 334 7.71 8.37 6.60
CA ASP A 334 9.14 8.64 6.71
C ASP A 334 9.92 8.04 5.53
N TYR A 335 10.37 6.79 5.63
CA TYR A 335 11.13 6.16 4.55
C TYR A 335 10.22 5.46 3.54
N GLY A 336 10.72 5.39 2.30
CA GLY A 336 10.31 4.43 1.29
C GLY A 336 11.33 3.31 1.16
N THR A 337 11.00 2.29 0.38
CA THR A 337 11.88 1.18 0.05
C THR A 337 11.88 0.89 -1.45
N ILE A 338 13.05 0.52 -1.98
CA ILE A 338 13.15 -0.21 -3.24
C ILE A 338 13.39 -1.67 -2.89
N SER A 339 12.55 -2.56 -3.40
CA SER A 339 12.68 -4.00 -3.24
C SER A 339 12.92 -4.67 -4.59
N LEU A 340 13.93 -5.52 -4.67
CA LEU A 340 14.28 -6.30 -5.85
C LEU A 340 14.26 -7.79 -5.49
N TYR A 341 13.78 -8.62 -6.40
CA TYR A 341 13.78 -10.08 -6.22
C TYR A 341 14.10 -10.82 -7.50
N ALA A 342 14.63 -12.02 -7.36
CA ALA A 342 14.71 -13.00 -8.44
C ALA A 342 14.63 -14.43 -7.88
N VAL A 343 13.92 -15.30 -8.59
CA VAL A 343 13.82 -16.74 -8.27
C VAL A 343 14.69 -17.50 -9.22
N ALA A 344 15.62 -18.31 -8.72
CA ALA A 344 16.54 -19.09 -9.54
C ALA A 344 15.79 -20.07 -10.48
N ALA A 345 16.23 -20.17 -11.72
CA ALA A 345 15.69 -21.13 -12.69
C ALA A 345 16.17 -22.56 -12.38
N GLY A 346 17.41 -22.69 -11.90
CA GLY A 346 18.09 -23.96 -11.62
C GLY A 346 18.32 -24.17 -10.12
N SER A 347 19.57 -24.22 -9.73
CA SER A 347 20.00 -24.55 -8.37
C SER A 347 20.28 -23.31 -7.50
N PRO A 348 20.42 -23.48 -6.18
CA PRO A 348 20.89 -22.41 -5.28
C PRO A 348 22.25 -21.82 -5.67
N ALA A 349 23.10 -22.58 -6.38
CA ALA A 349 24.39 -22.12 -6.88
C ALA A 349 24.29 -21.01 -7.94
N ASP A 350 23.08 -20.72 -8.46
CA ASP A 350 22.87 -19.64 -9.41
C ASP A 350 22.65 -18.27 -8.71
N LEU A 351 22.37 -18.23 -7.39
CA LEU A 351 22.14 -16.98 -6.66
C LEU A 351 23.28 -15.96 -6.80
N PRO A 352 24.57 -16.32 -6.68
CA PRO A 352 25.65 -15.37 -6.91
C PRO A 352 25.71 -14.84 -8.35
N LYS A 353 25.31 -15.63 -9.35
CA LYS A 353 25.24 -15.20 -10.75
C LYS A 353 24.08 -14.22 -10.94
N ILE A 354 22.92 -14.51 -10.33
CA ILE A 354 21.77 -13.63 -10.31
C ILE A 354 22.13 -12.29 -9.69
N GLU A 355 22.77 -12.29 -8.52
CA GLU A 355 23.25 -11.08 -7.85
C GLU A 355 24.17 -10.26 -8.75
N ALA A 356 25.20 -10.91 -9.33
CA ALA A 356 26.15 -10.24 -10.18
C ALA A 356 25.50 -9.63 -11.45
N SER A 357 24.52 -10.32 -12.04
CA SER A 357 23.81 -9.82 -13.21
C SER A 357 22.84 -8.69 -12.85
N LEU A 358 22.14 -8.78 -11.72
CA LEU A 358 21.32 -7.70 -11.18
C LEU A 358 22.17 -6.45 -10.90
N ASP A 359 23.35 -6.61 -10.28
CA ASP A 359 24.27 -5.50 -10.01
C ASP A 359 24.73 -4.81 -11.29
N LYS A 360 24.93 -5.54 -12.39
CA LYS A 360 25.22 -4.95 -13.71
C LYS A 360 24.06 -4.11 -14.21
N VAL A 361 22.81 -4.59 -14.12
CA VAL A 361 21.63 -3.80 -14.52
C VAL A 361 21.52 -2.52 -13.70
N MET A 362 21.74 -2.60 -12.38
CA MET A 362 21.71 -1.42 -11.51
C MET A 362 22.87 -0.45 -11.82
N ALA A 363 24.06 -0.96 -12.14
CA ALA A 363 25.19 -0.16 -12.57
C ALA A 363 24.91 0.55 -13.91
N GLU A 364 24.34 -0.15 -14.89
CA GLU A 364 23.94 0.45 -16.18
C GLU A 364 22.96 1.61 -16.00
N LEU A 365 22.00 1.48 -15.06
CA LEU A 365 21.05 2.55 -14.74
C LEU A 365 21.74 3.77 -14.09
N ARG A 366 22.68 3.54 -13.18
CA ARG A 366 23.48 4.60 -12.55
C ARG A 366 24.37 5.33 -13.53
N ASP A 367 25.07 4.58 -14.38
CA ASP A 367 26.14 5.10 -15.23
C ASP A 367 25.58 5.71 -16.53
N ASN A 368 24.62 5.05 -17.14
CA ASN A 368 24.06 5.40 -18.45
C ASN A 368 22.65 6.01 -18.40
N GLY A 369 21.91 5.80 -17.29
CA GLY A 369 20.51 6.23 -17.16
C GLY A 369 19.56 5.38 -17.99
N VAL A 370 18.47 6.01 -18.46
CA VAL A 370 17.43 5.38 -19.27
C VAL A 370 17.34 6.05 -20.64
N THR A 371 16.80 5.33 -21.63
CA THR A 371 16.53 5.90 -22.96
C THR A 371 15.20 6.66 -22.97
N ASP A 372 15.04 7.60 -23.92
CA ASP A 372 13.77 8.35 -24.10
C ASP A 372 12.60 7.42 -24.41
N ALA A 373 12.84 6.34 -25.14
CA ALA A 373 11.82 5.34 -25.43
C ALA A 373 11.34 4.57 -24.19
N GLU A 374 12.24 4.20 -23.29
CA GLU A 374 11.89 3.58 -22.00
C GLU A 374 11.12 4.55 -21.12
N LEU A 375 11.59 5.80 -21.03
CA LEU A 375 10.93 6.83 -20.23
C LEU A 375 9.53 7.13 -20.74
N THR A 376 9.35 7.31 -22.06
CA THR A 376 8.05 7.57 -22.67
C THR A 376 7.08 6.42 -22.39
N ARG A 377 7.52 5.17 -22.58
CA ARG A 377 6.70 3.98 -22.31
C ARG A 377 6.31 3.87 -20.82
N ALA A 378 7.24 4.10 -19.92
CA ALA A 378 6.98 4.04 -18.48
C ALA A 378 5.97 5.09 -18.03
N LYS A 379 6.12 6.34 -18.49
CA LYS A 379 5.16 7.42 -18.22
C LYS A 379 3.77 7.09 -18.74
N SER A 380 3.67 6.63 -20.01
CA SER A 380 2.38 6.27 -20.61
C SER A 380 1.70 5.13 -19.84
N SER A 381 2.45 4.12 -19.40
CA SER A 381 1.90 3.03 -18.60
C SER A 381 1.37 3.53 -17.25
N TYR A 382 2.14 4.31 -16.50
CA TYR A 382 1.70 4.83 -15.21
C TYR A 382 0.48 5.76 -15.30
N ILE A 383 0.43 6.61 -16.32
CA ILE A 383 -0.72 7.49 -16.54
C ILE A 383 -1.96 6.67 -16.90
N ALA A 384 -1.80 5.62 -17.72
CA ALA A 384 -2.91 4.73 -18.05
C ALA A 384 -3.41 3.99 -16.80
N ASP A 385 -2.51 3.41 -16.01
CA ASP A 385 -2.85 2.73 -14.76
C ASP A 385 -3.60 3.67 -13.79
N TYR A 386 -3.11 4.92 -13.64
CA TYR A 386 -3.78 5.94 -12.83
C TYR A 386 -5.20 6.27 -13.31
N ILE A 387 -5.41 6.36 -14.63
CA ILE A 387 -6.74 6.61 -15.21
C ILE A 387 -7.67 5.42 -14.95
N TYR A 388 -7.22 4.19 -15.15
CA TYR A 388 -8.03 3.00 -14.89
C TYR A 388 -8.42 2.86 -13.42
N GLU A 389 -7.51 3.18 -12.48
CA GLU A 389 -7.82 3.17 -11.06
C GLU A 389 -8.89 4.20 -10.67
N ASN A 390 -9.04 5.29 -11.44
CA ASN A 390 -10.09 6.28 -11.20
C ASN A 390 -11.51 5.74 -11.46
N ASP A 391 -11.64 4.61 -12.13
CA ASP A 391 -12.93 3.97 -12.38
C ASP A 391 -13.40 3.10 -11.19
N ASP A 392 -12.53 2.81 -10.22
CA ASP A 392 -12.88 2.06 -9.03
C ASP A 392 -12.97 2.98 -7.79
N GLN A 393 -14.19 3.06 -7.21
CA GLN A 393 -14.47 3.91 -6.05
C GLN A 393 -13.63 3.55 -4.83
N ALA A 394 -13.36 2.25 -4.60
CA ALA A 394 -12.59 1.80 -3.45
C ALA A 394 -11.11 2.14 -3.60
N SER A 395 -10.57 2.00 -4.80
CA SER A 395 -9.19 2.41 -5.14
C SER A 395 -9.00 3.91 -4.97
N LEU A 396 -9.96 4.72 -5.44
CA LEU A 396 -9.95 6.17 -5.21
C LEU A 396 -9.99 6.50 -3.73
N ALA A 397 -10.95 5.97 -2.98
CA ALA A 397 -11.06 6.22 -1.55
C ALA A 397 -9.78 5.83 -0.79
N ARG A 398 -9.15 4.73 -1.19
CA ARG A 398 -7.87 4.27 -0.63
C ARG A 398 -6.73 5.24 -0.96
N ARG A 399 -6.61 5.67 -2.20
CA ARG A 399 -5.57 6.61 -2.66
C ARG A 399 -5.61 7.93 -1.88
N TYR A 400 -6.80 8.53 -1.79
CA TYR A 400 -6.96 9.77 -1.04
C TYR A 400 -6.76 9.57 0.47
N GLY A 401 -7.40 8.56 1.03
CA GLY A 401 -7.32 8.29 2.46
C GLY A 401 -5.90 8.00 2.93
N TRP A 402 -5.16 7.18 2.21
CA TRP A 402 -3.76 6.90 2.51
C TRP A 402 -2.89 8.17 2.44
N GLY A 403 -2.98 8.90 1.32
CA GLY A 403 -2.19 10.12 1.13
C GLY A 403 -2.48 11.18 2.20
N LEU A 404 -3.75 11.43 2.50
CA LEU A 404 -4.19 12.42 3.50
C LEU A 404 -3.82 12.00 4.93
N ALA A 405 -3.90 10.72 5.26
CA ALA A 405 -3.50 10.21 6.57
C ALA A 405 -1.99 10.36 6.81
N LEU A 406 -1.18 10.34 5.75
CA LEU A 406 0.25 10.65 5.81
C LEU A 406 0.55 12.15 5.82
N GLY A 407 -0.42 13.02 5.49
CA GLY A 407 -0.23 14.46 5.46
C GLY A 407 -0.06 15.08 4.07
N ARG A 408 -0.26 14.31 2.98
CA ARG A 408 -0.37 14.88 1.63
C ARG A 408 -1.65 15.70 1.51
N THR A 409 -1.66 16.65 0.60
CA THR A 409 -2.87 17.41 0.26
C THR A 409 -3.61 16.78 -0.91
N VAL A 410 -4.89 17.08 -1.07
CA VAL A 410 -5.69 16.70 -2.24
C VAL A 410 -4.99 17.12 -3.53
N ALA A 411 -4.48 18.36 -3.59
CA ALA A 411 -3.76 18.88 -4.75
C ALA A 411 -2.49 18.07 -5.10
N GLN A 412 -1.75 17.57 -4.10
CA GLN A 412 -0.58 16.71 -4.33
C GLN A 412 -0.98 15.31 -4.83
N ILE A 413 -2.13 14.80 -4.41
CA ILE A 413 -2.62 13.50 -4.86
C ILE A 413 -3.10 13.61 -6.31
N GLU A 414 -3.89 14.63 -6.63
CA GLU A 414 -4.44 14.87 -7.96
C GLU A 414 -3.37 15.32 -8.97
N GLY A 415 -2.35 16.04 -8.52
CA GLY A 415 -1.24 16.53 -9.36
C GLY A 415 -0.18 15.48 -9.71
N TRP A 416 -0.31 14.23 -9.22
CA TRP A 416 0.69 13.19 -9.45
C TRP A 416 0.93 12.86 -10.93
N PRO A 417 -0.08 12.76 -11.84
CA PRO A 417 0.17 12.53 -13.26
C PRO A 417 0.99 13.64 -13.92
N ASP A 418 0.75 14.89 -13.54
CA ASP A 418 1.51 16.04 -14.02
C ASP A 418 2.96 16.00 -13.50
N ALA A 419 3.17 15.57 -12.26
CA ALA A 419 4.50 15.41 -11.70
C ALA A 419 5.28 14.30 -12.42
N ILE A 420 4.68 13.12 -12.63
CA ILE A 420 5.26 12.03 -13.43
C ILE A 420 5.61 12.51 -14.86
N SER A 421 4.75 13.29 -15.50
CA SER A 421 4.98 13.77 -16.87
C SER A 421 6.23 14.64 -17.00
N LYS A 422 6.61 15.36 -15.94
CA LYS A 422 7.75 16.30 -15.91
C LYS A 422 9.10 15.64 -15.62
N VAL A 423 9.13 14.42 -15.12
CA VAL A 423 10.39 13.71 -14.82
C VAL A 423 11.22 13.53 -16.09
N THR A 424 12.50 13.80 -16.01
CA THR A 424 13.47 13.65 -17.11
C THR A 424 14.32 12.38 -16.96
N ALA A 425 15.02 11.98 -18.02
CA ALA A 425 15.98 10.89 -17.96
C ALA A 425 17.13 11.18 -16.98
N ASP A 426 17.53 12.45 -16.88
CA ASP A 426 18.55 12.90 -15.93
C ASP A 426 18.09 12.79 -14.47
N ASP A 427 16.81 13.06 -14.18
CA ASP A 427 16.25 12.86 -12.85
C ASP A 427 16.30 11.40 -12.43
N ILE A 428 15.95 10.49 -13.35
CA ILE A 428 16.04 9.03 -13.11
C ILE A 428 17.48 8.59 -12.90
N LYS A 429 18.42 9.05 -13.74
CA LYS A 429 19.85 8.75 -13.58
C LYS A 429 20.39 9.26 -12.24
N LYS A 430 19.99 10.47 -11.83
CA LYS A 430 20.35 11.05 -10.55
C LYS A 430 19.78 10.22 -9.39
N ALA A 431 18.51 9.81 -9.44
CA ALA A 431 17.90 8.94 -8.45
C ALA A 431 18.65 7.59 -8.35
N ALA A 432 18.95 6.94 -9.50
CA ALA A 432 19.72 5.71 -9.53
C ALA A 432 21.10 5.87 -8.89
N SER A 433 21.82 6.94 -9.24
CA SER A 433 23.16 7.23 -8.71
C SER A 433 23.17 7.52 -7.22
N THR A 434 22.09 8.12 -6.70
CA THR A 434 21.97 8.50 -5.29
C THR A 434 21.59 7.31 -4.42
N TYR A 435 20.68 6.46 -4.88
CA TYR A 435 20.01 5.48 -4.03
C TYR A 435 20.37 4.02 -4.28
N LEU A 436 20.80 3.64 -5.50
CA LEU A 436 21.21 2.27 -5.80
C LEU A 436 22.65 1.98 -5.39
N ASP A 437 23.02 2.30 -4.16
CA ASP A 437 24.29 1.99 -3.54
C ASP A 437 24.12 0.76 -2.63
N THR A 438 24.78 -0.35 -2.95
CA THR A 438 24.69 -1.61 -2.21
C THR A 438 25.07 -1.47 -0.73
N ARG A 439 25.88 -0.46 -0.35
CA ARG A 439 26.17 -0.17 1.06
C ARG A 439 24.93 0.28 1.86
N ARG A 440 23.88 0.71 1.18
CA ARG A 440 22.60 1.13 1.76
C ARG A 440 21.52 0.07 1.61
N SER A 441 21.90 -1.18 1.44
CA SER A 441 20.98 -2.28 1.20
C SER A 441 21.15 -3.44 2.17
N VAL A 442 20.13 -4.26 2.22
CA VAL A 442 20.15 -5.61 2.77
C VAL A 442 19.93 -6.58 1.61
N THR A 443 20.80 -7.58 1.47
CA THR A 443 20.66 -8.65 0.48
C THR A 443 20.26 -9.94 1.20
N GLY A 444 19.24 -10.62 0.72
CA GLY A 444 18.73 -11.89 1.23
C GLY A 444 18.91 -13.03 0.24
N TYR A 445 19.35 -14.18 0.73
CA TYR A 445 19.33 -15.46 0.03
C TYR A 445 18.43 -16.43 0.78
N LEU A 446 17.34 -16.87 0.14
CA LEU A 446 16.56 -18.00 0.60
C LEU A 446 16.94 -19.24 -0.19
N THR A 447 17.27 -20.32 0.51
CA THR A 447 17.66 -21.57 -0.15
C THR A 447 16.87 -22.76 0.44
N PRO A 448 16.44 -23.73 -0.41
CA PRO A 448 15.98 -25.00 0.10
C PRO A 448 17.13 -25.75 0.78
N SER A 449 16.90 -26.23 2.01
CA SER A 449 17.86 -27.11 2.68
C SER A 449 17.40 -28.58 2.51
N VAL A 450 18.36 -29.46 2.44
CA VAL A 450 18.07 -30.89 2.61
C VAL A 450 17.89 -31.12 4.10
N GLU A 451 16.72 -31.60 4.52
CA GLU A 451 16.50 -31.99 5.92
C GLU A 451 17.58 -33.02 6.29
N ALA A 452 18.47 -32.66 7.22
CA ALA A 452 19.39 -33.67 7.75
C ALA A 452 18.52 -34.78 8.35
N PRO A 453 18.77 -36.08 8.06
CA PRO A 453 18.01 -37.16 8.64
C PRO A 453 17.97 -36.94 10.17
N ARG A 454 16.76 -36.83 10.73
CA ARG A 454 16.61 -36.79 12.20
C ARG A 454 17.38 -37.96 12.76
N ALA A 455 18.44 -37.71 13.52
CA ALA A 455 19.10 -38.73 14.28
C ALA A 455 18.00 -39.39 15.14
N GLU A 456 17.72 -40.67 14.87
CA GLU A 456 16.83 -41.45 15.71
C GLU A 456 17.28 -41.28 17.15
N GLN A 457 16.45 -40.58 17.91
CA GLN A 457 16.65 -40.54 19.38
C GLN A 457 16.49 -41.98 19.84
N SER A 458 17.60 -42.66 20.00
CA SER A 458 17.64 -44.01 20.61
C SER A 458 16.90 -43.95 21.92
N ALA A 459 15.78 -44.65 22.00
CA ALA A 459 15.00 -44.78 23.21
C ALA A 459 15.95 -45.22 24.39
N PRO A 460 15.83 -44.62 25.59
CA PRO A 460 16.65 -45.02 26.70
C PRO A 460 16.38 -46.49 27.00
N LYS A 461 17.45 -47.35 26.89
CA LYS A 461 17.40 -48.74 27.32
C LYS A 461 16.94 -48.76 28.77
N SER A 462 15.77 -49.34 29.02
CA SER A 462 15.29 -49.69 30.35
C SER A 462 16.33 -50.61 31.00
N ARG A 463 16.98 -50.16 32.04
CA ARG A 463 17.78 -51.03 32.92
C ARG A 463 16.79 -51.83 33.74
N SER A 464 16.80 -53.13 33.55
CA SER A 464 16.24 -54.14 34.46
C SER A 464 16.97 -54.18 35.80
#